data_1a1ab73c77c3466fc8aa1847d76f9667
#
_entry.id   1a1ab73c77c3466fc8aa1847d76f9667
#
_cell.length_a   1.000
_cell.length_b   1.000
_cell.length_c   1.000
_cell.angle_alpha   90.00
_cell.angle_beta   90.00
_cell.angle_gamma   90.00
#
_symmetry.space_group_name_H-M   'P 1'
#
loop_
_entity.id
_entity.type
_entity.pdbx_description
1 polymer ?
#
loop_
_entity_poly.entity_id
_entity_poly.type
_entity_poly.pdbx_seq_one_letter_code
_entity_poly.pdbx_strand_id
1 'polypeptide(L)'
;QYPVTKAYEMTSCFEGLLEYAEVKNDKKWEQAAINYAYKILDTDFTVIGSAGCTHELFDHSTVRQANTTNEFIMQETCVTVTLMKFFGRILKITGDSRFADAIERSFYNAYLGAENPQGFMDDRAEKMQGIVKKGFPYDSYAPLTLGRRGKQAGGFMILEEGNTYGCCASIASAGIGIIPKIMFIHSSKGYNLNFYEEGRIEAVSQSGSKLSLSIETAYPVEGDVKIRIEESEDDEFAMNFRIPAWSRVTTARLNGEEIHDKALDEKPVISASDLTKGSGYLRIKRKWEKGDEVLLSFDMRTFVLHPVPYGKDLLVNNM
;
A
#
# COMPACT_ATOMS: atom_id res chain seq x y z
N GLN A 1 -1.12 -15.11 18.40
CA GLN A 1 -2.47 -14.54 18.38
C GLN A 1 -2.47 -13.24 19.16
N TYR A 2 -2.79 -12.13 18.54
CA TYR A 2 -3.03 -10.88 19.25
C TYR A 2 -4.48 -10.85 19.75
N PRO A 3 -4.77 -10.19 20.86
CA PRO A 3 -6.14 -10.00 21.28
C PRO A 3 -6.91 -9.25 20.20
N VAL A 4 -8.21 -9.52 20.09
CA VAL A 4 -9.10 -8.77 19.20
C VAL A 4 -9.06 -7.32 19.62
N THR A 5 -8.61 -6.44 18.73
CA THR A 5 -8.38 -5.03 19.03
C THR A 5 -8.57 -4.18 17.78
N LYS A 6 -8.83 -2.91 17.98
CA LYS A 6 -9.01 -1.93 16.92
C LYS A 6 -7.75 -1.84 16.04
N ALA A 7 -7.95 -1.98 14.75
CA ALA A 7 -6.85 -2.05 13.78
C ALA A 7 -6.07 -0.72 13.68
N TYR A 8 -6.78 0.41 13.67
CA TYR A 8 -6.16 1.73 13.63
C TYR A 8 -5.28 1.97 14.86
N GLU A 9 -5.85 1.83 16.05
CA GLU A 9 -5.18 2.14 17.32
C GLU A 9 -3.99 1.22 17.57
N MET A 10 -4.16 -0.09 17.30
CA MET A 10 -3.07 -1.04 17.48
C MET A 10 -1.92 -0.75 16.52
N THR A 11 -2.20 -0.47 15.26
CA THR A 11 -1.17 -0.14 14.28
C THR A 11 -0.46 1.17 14.65
N SER A 12 -1.19 2.18 15.13
CA SER A 12 -0.62 3.43 15.62
C SER A 12 0.28 3.21 16.84
N CYS A 13 -0.09 2.31 17.75
CA CYS A 13 0.77 1.94 18.88
C CYS A 13 2.08 1.29 18.42
N PHE A 14 2.03 0.41 17.43
CA PHE A 14 3.24 -0.21 16.89
C PHE A 14 4.08 0.75 16.04
N GLU A 15 3.47 1.73 15.37
CA GLU A 15 4.18 2.83 14.73
C GLU A 15 4.98 3.64 15.76
N GLY A 16 4.35 3.99 16.89
CA GLY A 16 5.01 4.67 18.02
C GLY A 16 6.10 3.81 18.67
N LEU A 17 5.87 2.50 18.81
CA LEU A 17 6.88 1.56 19.32
C LEU A 17 8.11 1.50 18.42
N LEU A 18 7.91 1.51 17.10
CA LEU A 18 8.99 1.51 16.13
C LEU A 18 9.82 2.80 16.24
N GLU A 19 9.17 3.95 16.39
CA GLU A 19 9.83 5.23 16.60
C GLU A 19 10.64 5.26 17.90
N TYR A 20 10.07 4.74 18.98
CA TYR A 20 10.79 4.56 20.25
C TYR A 20 12.03 3.67 20.06
N ALA A 21 11.88 2.55 19.37
CA ALA A 21 12.97 1.61 19.11
C ALA A 21 14.09 2.24 18.30
N GLU A 22 13.78 3.05 17.29
CA GLU A 22 14.77 3.81 16.50
C GLU A 22 15.52 4.81 17.36
N VAL A 23 14.82 5.64 18.15
CA VAL A 23 15.45 6.63 19.05
C VAL A 23 16.33 6.00 20.11
N LYS A 24 15.92 4.85 20.64
CA LYS A 24 16.67 4.11 21.66
C LYS A 24 17.68 3.12 21.11
N ASN A 25 17.71 2.93 19.78
CA ASN A 25 18.47 1.86 19.11
C ASN A 25 18.16 0.47 19.71
N ASP A 26 16.91 0.20 20.04
CA ASP A 26 16.44 -1.03 20.69
C ASP A 26 15.98 -2.05 19.63
N LYS A 27 16.87 -2.95 19.29
CA LYS A 27 16.60 -3.99 18.26
C LYS A 27 15.50 -4.98 18.65
N LYS A 28 15.22 -5.17 19.92
CA LYS A 28 14.14 -6.05 20.39
C LYS A 28 12.78 -5.48 20.02
N TRP A 29 12.56 -4.21 20.29
CA TRP A 29 11.29 -3.57 19.97
C TRP A 29 11.13 -3.29 18.47
N GLU A 30 12.22 -2.98 17.78
CA GLU A 30 12.24 -2.89 16.31
C GLU A 30 11.76 -4.22 15.69
N GLN A 31 12.36 -5.35 16.12
CA GLN A 31 11.96 -6.67 15.62
C GLN A 31 10.52 -7.03 15.98
N ALA A 32 10.03 -6.62 17.15
CA ALA A 32 8.64 -6.83 17.52
C ALA A 32 7.67 -6.09 16.58
N ALA A 33 8.00 -4.85 16.20
CA ALA A 33 7.20 -4.09 15.24
C ALA A 33 7.26 -4.71 13.83
N ILE A 34 8.43 -5.17 13.39
CA ILE A 34 8.59 -5.88 12.12
C ILE A 34 7.75 -7.16 12.09
N ASN A 35 7.82 -7.98 13.14
CA ASN A 35 7.04 -9.21 13.24
C ASN A 35 5.53 -8.95 13.23
N TYR A 36 5.10 -7.85 13.85
CA TYR A 36 3.71 -7.44 13.83
C TYR A 36 3.26 -7.05 12.41
N ALA A 37 4.09 -6.33 11.65
CA ALA A 37 3.79 -5.98 10.26
C ALA A 37 3.61 -7.22 9.39
N TYR A 38 4.50 -8.20 9.49
CA TYR A 38 4.34 -9.47 8.77
C TYR A 38 3.08 -10.22 9.17
N LYS A 39 2.76 -10.23 10.47
CA LYS A 39 1.53 -10.86 10.94
C LYS A 39 0.29 -10.23 10.33
N ILE A 40 0.23 -8.89 10.21
CA ILE A 40 -0.89 -8.22 9.53
C ILE A 40 -1.00 -8.69 8.08
N LEU A 41 0.10 -8.77 7.34
CA LEU A 41 0.10 -9.25 5.95
C LEU A 41 -0.48 -10.66 5.84
N ASP A 42 -0.16 -11.53 6.79
CA ASP A 42 -0.55 -12.94 6.75
C ASP A 42 -2.00 -13.18 7.21
N THR A 43 -2.54 -12.36 8.13
CA THR A 43 -3.82 -12.65 8.78
C THR A 43 -4.92 -11.65 8.51
N ASP A 44 -4.61 -10.38 8.30
CA ASP A 44 -5.60 -9.32 8.29
C ASP A 44 -5.57 -8.39 7.07
N PHE A 45 -4.52 -8.45 6.26
CA PHE A 45 -4.41 -7.59 5.10
C PHE A 45 -5.30 -8.08 3.95
N THR A 46 -6.32 -7.32 3.62
CA THR A 46 -7.36 -7.69 2.64
C THR A 46 -6.89 -7.60 1.19
N VAL A 47 -7.66 -8.17 0.28
CA VAL A 47 -7.36 -8.15 -1.16
C VAL A 47 -7.26 -6.73 -1.73
N ILE A 48 -8.02 -5.78 -1.20
CA ILE A 48 -7.95 -4.38 -1.60
C ILE A 48 -6.95 -3.54 -0.80
N GLY A 49 -6.25 -4.14 0.15
CA GLY A 49 -5.19 -3.45 0.87
C GLY A 49 -5.66 -2.65 2.11
N SER A 50 -6.59 -3.18 2.87
CA SER A 50 -6.99 -2.64 4.17
C SER A 50 -7.05 -3.76 5.21
N ALA A 51 -7.66 -3.50 6.37
CA ALA A 51 -7.90 -4.46 7.43
C ALA A 51 -9.10 -4.04 8.27
N GLY A 52 -9.41 -4.80 9.34
CA GLY A 52 -10.47 -4.43 10.26
C GLY A 52 -11.87 -4.63 9.70
N CYS A 53 -12.11 -5.76 9.01
CA CYS A 53 -13.38 -6.03 8.33
C CYS A 53 -14.59 -6.05 9.24
N THR A 54 -14.45 -6.43 10.52
CA THR A 54 -15.56 -6.45 11.46
C THR A 54 -15.33 -5.42 12.55
N HIS A 55 -16.14 -4.38 12.57
CA HIS A 55 -16.08 -3.31 13.59
C HIS A 55 -14.68 -2.69 13.78
N GLU A 56 -13.91 -2.59 12.69
CA GLU A 56 -12.53 -2.08 12.69
C GLU A 56 -11.55 -2.95 13.51
N LEU A 57 -11.87 -4.21 13.73
CA LEU A 57 -11.07 -5.10 14.56
C LEU A 57 -10.13 -5.99 13.75
N PHE A 58 -8.96 -6.26 14.28
CA PHE A 58 -8.13 -7.36 13.81
C PHE A 58 -8.76 -8.69 14.20
N ASP A 59 -9.41 -9.33 13.24
CA ASP A 59 -10.16 -10.57 13.46
C ASP A 59 -10.08 -11.52 12.26
N HIS A 60 -8.90 -11.67 11.67
CA HIS A 60 -8.64 -12.46 10.47
C HIS A 60 -9.34 -11.94 9.21
N SER A 61 -9.15 -10.66 8.93
CA SER A 61 -9.77 -9.97 7.80
C SER A 61 -9.49 -10.61 6.44
N THR A 62 -8.34 -11.26 6.24
CA THR A 62 -8.03 -12.04 5.02
C THR A 62 -9.05 -13.11 4.72
N VAL A 63 -9.63 -13.70 5.76
CA VAL A 63 -10.64 -14.75 5.66
C VAL A 63 -12.05 -14.15 5.57
N ARG A 64 -12.33 -13.15 6.41
CA ARG A 64 -13.67 -12.53 6.48
C ARG A 64 -14.07 -11.82 5.19
N GLN A 65 -13.12 -11.21 4.48
CA GLN A 65 -13.38 -10.59 3.19
C GLN A 65 -13.96 -11.54 2.13
N ALA A 66 -13.73 -12.84 2.27
CA ALA A 66 -14.31 -13.84 1.36
C ALA A 66 -15.83 -13.93 1.48
N ASN A 67 -16.43 -13.47 2.57
CA ASN A 67 -17.86 -13.39 2.81
C ASN A 67 -18.40 -11.99 2.46
N THR A 68 -18.20 -11.55 1.25
CA THR A 68 -18.52 -10.19 0.78
C THR A 68 -20.02 -9.84 0.78
N THR A 69 -20.90 -10.80 1.03
CA THR A 69 -22.34 -10.56 1.18
C THR A 69 -22.70 -9.92 2.52
N ASN A 70 -21.77 -9.85 3.46
CA ASN A 70 -22.02 -9.26 4.77
C ASN A 70 -22.07 -7.72 4.65
N GLU A 71 -23.18 -7.15 5.06
CA GLU A 71 -23.39 -5.69 5.08
C GLU A 71 -22.47 -4.95 6.05
N PHE A 72 -21.84 -5.65 6.98
CA PHE A 72 -21.02 -5.11 8.04
C PHE A 72 -19.51 -5.19 7.75
N ILE A 73 -19.11 -5.59 6.55
CA ILE A 73 -17.70 -5.57 6.17
C ILE A 73 -17.25 -4.13 6.02
N MET A 74 -16.31 -3.78 6.88
CA MET A 74 -15.66 -2.48 6.91
C MET A 74 -14.24 -2.60 6.35
N GLN A 75 -13.72 -1.53 5.82
CA GLN A 75 -12.30 -1.37 5.45
C GLN A 75 -11.98 0.12 5.54
N GLU A 76 -11.90 0.57 6.77
CA GLU A 76 -11.84 1.98 7.13
C GLU A 76 -10.64 2.69 6.50
N THR A 77 -10.87 3.89 5.97
CA THR A 77 -9.80 4.74 5.41
C THR A 77 -8.71 5.06 6.44
N CYS A 78 -9.06 5.25 7.71
CA CYS A 78 -8.07 5.47 8.77
C CYS A 78 -7.13 4.27 8.92
N VAL A 79 -7.69 3.06 8.93
CA VAL A 79 -6.89 1.81 8.97
C VAL A 79 -5.98 1.72 7.75
N THR A 80 -6.53 1.95 6.55
CA THR A 80 -5.77 1.88 5.30
C THR A 80 -4.57 2.81 5.31
N VAL A 81 -4.78 4.09 5.64
CA VAL A 81 -3.69 5.09 5.65
C VAL A 81 -2.66 4.79 6.73
N THR A 82 -3.11 4.34 7.91
CA THR A 82 -2.18 3.99 9.00
C THR A 82 -1.34 2.76 8.64
N LEU A 83 -1.92 1.76 7.98
CA LEU A 83 -1.16 0.64 7.44
C LEU A 83 -0.12 1.09 6.42
N MET A 84 -0.50 1.95 5.47
CA MET A 84 0.45 2.51 4.49
C MET A 84 1.62 3.23 5.16
N LYS A 85 1.36 4.05 6.18
CA LYS A 85 2.39 4.74 6.97
C LYS A 85 3.32 3.75 7.67
N PHE A 86 2.75 2.81 8.40
CA PHE A 86 3.49 1.80 9.15
C PHE A 86 4.34 0.92 8.22
N PHE A 87 3.74 0.37 7.16
CA PHE A 87 4.45 -0.42 6.17
C PHE A 87 5.54 0.36 5.44
N GLY A 88 5.35 1.66 5.20
CA GLY A 88 6.38 2.53 4.63
C GLY A 88 7.62 2.65 5.51
N ARG A 89 7.45 2.67 6.83
CA ARG A 89 8.59 2.64 7.77
C ARG A 89 9.26 1.26 7.79
N ILE A 90 8.48 0.18 7.81
CA ILE A 90 9.02 -1.19 7.75
C ILE A 90 9.77 -1.43 6.44
N LEU A 91 9.25 -0.94 5.31
CA LEU A 91 9.93 -0.99 4.01
C LEU A 91 11.32 -0.33 4.05
N LYS A 92 11.43 0.84 4.68
CA LYS A 92 12.72 1.54 4.84
C LYS A 92 13.74 0.74 5.65
N ILE A 93 13.29 0.03 6.68
CA ILE A 93 14.16 -0.76 7.56
C ILE A 93 14.56 -2.08 6.89
N THR A 94 13.59 -2.77 6.28
CA THR A 94 13.78 -4.15 5.79
C THR A 94 14.22 -4.22 4.33
N GLY A 95 13.79 -3.25 3.51
CA GLY A 95 13.91 -3.32 2.05
C GLY A 95 13.06 -4.44 1.42
N ASP A 96 12.09 -4.98 2.15
CA ASP A 96 11.26 -6.09 1.68
C ASP A 96 10.14 -5.61 0.77
N SER A 97 10.15 -6.04 -0.49
CA SER A 97 9.18 -5.65 -1.52
C SER A 97 7.72 -5.94 -1.16
N ARG A 98 7.46 -6.89 -0.26
CA ARG A 98 6.11 -7.20 0.21
C ARG A 98 5.39 -5.98 0.78
N PHE A 99 6.12 -5.11 1.47
CA PHE A 99 5.55 -3.89 2.03
C PHE A 99 5.27 -2.84 0.95
N ALA A 100 6.09 -2.77 -0.09
CA ALA A 100 5.81 -1.91 -1.23
C ALA A 100 4.59 -2.41 -2.01
N ASP A 101 4.47 -3.72 -2.26
CA ASP A 101 3.29 -4.34 -2.89
C ASP A 101 2.02 -4.10 -2.05
N ALA A 102 2.13 -4.19 -0.72
CA ALA A 102 1.01 -3.92 0.17
C ALA A 102 0.56 -2.45 0.10
N ILE A 103 1.50 -1.51 0.14
CA ILE A 103 1.21 -0.08 0.07
C ILE A 103 0.59 0.27 -1.29
N GLU A 104 1.12 -0.23 -2.39
CA GLU A 104 0.56 -0.02 -3.72
C GLU A 104 -0.89 -0.51 -3.81
N ARG A 105 -1.16 -1.71 -3.31
CA ARG A 105 -2.49 -2.28 -3.26
C ARG A 105 -3.44 -1.47 -2.38
N SER A 106 -2.97 -0.98 -1.23
CA SER A 106 -3.72 -0.07 -0.39
C SER A 106 -4.06 1.22 -1.13
N PHE A 107 -3.07 1.81 -1.77
CA PHE A 107 -3.20 3.12 -2.43
C PHE A 107 -4.20 3.07 -3.59
N TYR A 108 -3.98 2.20 -4.56
CA TYR A 108 -4.82 2.16 -5.77
C TYR A 108 -6.21 1.55 -5.54
N ASN A 109 -6.41 0.77 -4.48
CA ASN A 109 -7.70 0.12 -4.25
C ASN A 109 -8.43 0.70 -3.03
N ALA A 110 -8.03 0.34 -1.79
CA ALA A 110 -8.79 0.75 -0.61
C ALA A 110 -8.79 2.27 -0.41
N TYR A 111 -7.65 2.93 -0.63
CA TYR A 111 -7.51 4.36 -0.41
C TYR A 111 -8.22 5.18 -1.50
N LEU A 112 -7.87 5.01 -2.78
CA LEU A 112 -8.54 5.72 -3.87
C LEU A 112 -10.00 5.26 -4.03
N GLY A 113 -10.30 3.99 -3.75
CA GLY A 113 -11.67 3.48 -3.72
C GLY A 113 -12.55 4.08 -2.62
N ALA A 114 -11.95 4.68 -1.60
CA ALA A 114 -12.67 5.41 -0.56
C ALA A 114 -13.00 6.84 -0.97
N GLU A 115 -12.42 7.37 -2.02
CA GLU A 115 -12.73 8.69 -2.53
C GLU A 115 -14.21 8.81 -2.92
N ASN A 116 -14.82 9.94 -2.58
CA ASN A 116 -16.21 10.27 -2.92
C ASN A 116 -16.26 11.40 -3.96
N PRO A 117 -16.07 11.11 -5.25
CA PRO A 117 -16.02 12.13 -6.29
C PRO A 117 -17.35 12.83 -6.53
N GLN A 118 -18.45 12.21 -6.13
CA GLN A 118 -19.81 12.77 -6.32
C GLN A 118 -20.22 13.68 -5.16
N GLY A 119 -19.54 13.61 -4.05
CA GLY A 119 -19.70 14.51 -2.91
C GLY A 119 -21.08 14.47 -2.26
N PHE A 120 -21.80 13.34 -2.28
CA PHE A 120 -23.04 13.23 -1.53
C PHE A 120 -22.87 12.46 -0.22
N MET A 121 -23.73 12.84 0.72
CA MET A 121 -23.86 12.19 2.00
C MET A 121 -24.89 11.06 1.89
N ASP A 122 -24.83 10.13 2.82
CA ASP A 122 -25.84 9.10 2.91
C ASP A 122 -27.14 9.66 3.52
N ASP A 123 -28.25 8.97 3.26
CA ASP A 123 -29.59 9.33 3.75
C ASP A 123 -29.67 9.41 5.29
N ARG A 124 -28.74 8.80 6.00
CA ARG A 124 -28.73 8.78 7.46
C ARG A 124 -28.34 10.14 8.03
N ALA A 125 -27.33 10.77 7.46
CA ALA A 125 -26.94 12.11 7.87
C ALA A 125 -28.04 13.12 7.55
N GLU A 126 -28.68 12.99 6.40
CA GLU A 126 -29.85 13.81 6.01
C GLU A 126 -31.00 13.64 7.00
N LYS A 127 -31.37 12.39 7.32
CA LYS A 127 -32.47 12.08 8.24
C LYS A 127 -32.19 12.49 9.69
N MET A 128 -30.95 12.38 10.13
CA MET A 128 -30.60 12.71 11.52
C MET A 128 -30.49 14.21 11.79
N GLN A 129 -30.17 15.01 10.79
CA GLN A 129 -29.80 16.40 11.00
C GLN A 129 -30.55 17.38 10.11
N GLY A 130 -31.38 16.91 9.19
CA GLY A 130 -32.11 17.77 8.27
C GLY A 130 -31.20 18.58 7.33
N ILE A 131 -29.97 18.15 7.15
CA ILE A 131 -28.96 18.87 6.40
C ILE A 131 -28.57 18.03 5.19
N VAL A 132 -28.99 18.46 4.02
CA VAL A 132 -28.49 17.94 2.73
C VAL A 132 -27.19 18.66 2.42
N LYS A 133 -26.07 17.95 2.40
CA LYS A 133 -24.80 18.61 2.11
C LYS A 133 -23.82 17.73 1.36
N LYS A 134 -22.81 18.37 0.82
CA LYS A 134 -21.69 17.71 0.18
C LYS A 134 -21.07 16.71 1.14
N GLY A 135 -20.89 15.48 0.69
CA GLY A 135 -20.10 14.48 1.36
C GLY A 135 -18.63 14.90 1.39
N PHE A 136 -17.85 14.16 2.15
CA PHE A 136 -16.41 14.39 2.21
C PHE A 136 -15.71 13.69 1.04
N PRO A 137 -14.55 14.21 0.62
CA PRO A 137 -13.74 13.53 -0.39
C PRO A 137 -13.41 12.08 -0.03
N TYR A 138 -13.22 11.81 1.26
CA TYR A 138 -12.95 10.48 1.79
C TYR A 138 -13.88 10.22 2.97
N ASP A 139 -14.96 9.53 2.75
CA ASP A 139 -15.99 9.29 3.76
C ASP A 139 -16.25 7.79 4.01
N SER A 140 -15.41 6.92 3.48
CA SER A 140 -15.76 5.51 3.39
C SER A 140 -15.21 4.67 4.54
N TYR A 141 -16.11 3.98 5.20
CA TYR A 141 -15.85 2.81 6.04
C TYR A 141 -16.01 1.48 5.28
N ALA A 142 -16.51 1.50 4.07
CA ALA A 142 -16.74 0.30 3.28
C ALA A 142 -16.56 0.58 1.78
N PRO A 143 -15.34 0.78 1.29
CA PRO A 143 -15.07 1.14 -0.11
C PRO A 143 -15.57 0.10 -1.11
N LEU A 144 -15.73 -1.15 -0.69
CA LEU A 144 -16.27 -2.23 -1.54
C LEU A 144 -17.79 -2.21 -1.70
N THR A 145 -18.52 -1.43 -0.90
CA THR A 145 -19.97 -1.47 -0.88
C THR A 145 -20.54 -0.26 -1.59
N LEU A 146 -20.98 -0.46 -2.82
CA LEU A 146 -21.58 0.59 -3.64
C LEU A 146 -22.80 1.21 -2.95
N GLY A 147 -22.88 2.55 -2.92
CA GLY A 147 -24.03 3.28 -2.38
C GLY A 147 -24.18 3.23 -0.86
N ARG A 148 -23.21 2.70 -0.13
CA ARG A 148 -23.26 2.57 1.35
C ARG A 148 -22.13 3.31 2.06
N ARG A 149 -21.55 4.29 1.43
CA ARG A 149 -20.52 5.13 2.04
C ARG A 149 -21.06 5.79 3.29
N GLY A 150 -20.39 5.62 4.41
CA GLY A 150 -20.78 6.22 5.69
C GLY A 150 -22.01 5.62 6.40
N LYS A 151 -22.73 4.66 5.79
CA LYS A 151 -24.00 4.16 6.33
C LYS A 151 -23.93 3.39 7.63
N GLN A 152 -22.81 2.80 7.98
CA GLN A 152 -22.81 1.81 9.04
C GLN A 152 -21.94 2.13 10.26
N ALA A 153 -21.03 3.04 10.11
CA ALA A 153 -20.27 3.52 11.25
C ALA A 153 -19.91 4.96 10.96
N GLY A 154 -20.26 5.84 11.86
CA GLY A 154 -20.03 7.26 11.64
C GLY A 154 -18.57 7.55 11.34
N GLY A 155 -18.25 7.81 10.11
CA GLY A 155 -16.97 8.37 9.70
C GLY A 155 -16.95 9.87 9.77
N PHE A 156 -18.09 10.49 10.00
CA PHE A 156 -18.23 11.93 10.13
C PHE A 156 -19.36 12.34 11.06
N MET A 157 -19.21 13.49 11.64
CA MET A 157 -20.26 14.18 12.39
C MET A 157 -20.43 15.58 11.81
N ILE A 158 -21.66 16.07 11.77
CA ILE A 158 -21.95 17.48 11.50
C ILE A 158 -22.16 18.15 12.86
N LEU A 159 -21.36 19.13 13.13
CA LEU A 159 -21.46 19.92 14.35
C LEU A 159 -22.55 21.00 14.21
N GLU A 160 -23.08 21.51 15.31
CA GLU A 160 -24.16 22.50 15.36
C GLU A 160 -23.88 23.76 14.53
N GLU A 161 -22.61 24.15 14.42
CA GLU A 161 -22.18 25.32 13.63
C GLU A 161 -22.03 25.03 12.11
N GLY A 162 -22.46 23.85 11.64
CA GLY A 162 -22.29 23.44 10.26
C GLY A 162 -20.90 22.96 9.90
N ASN A 163 -19.97 22.94 10.86
CA ASN A 163 -18.67 22.30 10.73
C ASN A 163 -18.84 20.79 10.70
N THR A 164 -17.92 20.12 10.06
CA THR A 164 -17.98 18.68 9.89
C THR A 164 -16.74 18.04 10.48
N TYR A 165 -16.92 16.89 11.12
CA TYR A 165 -15.86 16.06 11.65
C TYR A 165 -15.91 14.69 11.01
N GLY A 166 -14.79 14.24 10.48
CA GLY A 166 -14.67 12.91 9.91
C GLY A 166 -13.22 12.44 10.02
N CYS A 167 -12.96 11.40 10.82
CA CYS A 167 -11.62 10.86 10.98
C CYS A 167 -11.03 10.41 9.64
N CYS A 168 -11.83 9.73 8.80
CA CYS A 168 -11.41 9.27 7.48
C CYS A 168 -11.02 10.44 6.56
N ALA A 169 -11.79 11.52 6.54
CA ALA A 169 -11.49 12.70 5.73
C ALA A 169 -10.20 13.40 6.18
N SER A 170 -9.98 13.48 7.49
CA SER A 170 -8.76 14.08 8.04
C SER A 170 -7.50 13.28 7.70
N ILE A 171 -7.53 11.97 7.93
CA ILE A 171 -6.34 11.13 7.73
C ILE A 171 -6.05 10.86 6.25
N ALA A 172 -7.07 10.90 5.40
CA ALA A 172 -6.92 10.67 3.97
C ALA A 172 -5.91 11.62 3.32
N SER A 173 -5.86 12.88 3.75
CA SER A 173 -4.87 13.84 3.26
C SER A 173 -3.42 13.38 3.49
N ALA A 174 -3.18 12.61 4.55
CA ALA A 174 -1.86 12.04 4.80
C ALA A 174 -1.53 10.88 3.84
N GLY A 175 -2.54 10.17 3.33
CA GLY A 175 -2.38 9.03 2.43
C GLY A 175 -1.65 9.39 1.14
N ILE A 176 -2.03 10.49 0.50
CA ILE A 176 -1.39 11.00 -0.72
C ILE A 176 0.11 11.30 -0.50
N GLY A 177 0.46 11.86 0.65
CA GLY A 177 1.83 12.24 0.97
C GLY A 177 2.77 11.08 1.33
N ILE A 178 2.28 9.83 1.37
CA ILE A 178 3.10 8.67 1.73
C ILE A 178 3.96 8.24 0.55
N ILE A 179 3.37 8.10 -0.65
CA ILE A 179 4.03 7.55 -1.83
C ILE A 179 5.33 8.29 -2.17
N PRO A 180 5.36 9.64 -2.28
CA PRO A 180 6.61 10.35 -2.59
C PRO A 180 7.73 10.11 -1.57
N LYS A 181 7.40 9.84 -0.31
CA LYS A 181 8.39 9.62 0.76
C LYS A 181 9.07 8.25 0.71
N ILE A 182 8.49 7.31 -0.02
CA ILE A 182 8.94 5.92 -0.10
C ILE A 182 9.11 5.42 -1.54
N MET A 183 8.80 6.27 -2.52
CA MET A 183 8.93 5.95 -3.94
C MET A 183 10.37 5.56 -4.28
N PHE A 184 11.32 6.33 -3.80
CA PHE A 184 12.74 6.14 -4.07
C PHE A 184 13.53 6.17 -2.76
N ILE A 185 14.13 5.05 -2.40
CA ILE A 185 14.83 4.88 -1.13
C ILE A 185 16.29 4.55 -1.39
N HIS A 186 17.20 5.35 -0.81
CA HIS A 186 18.62 5.02 -0.78
C HIS A 186 18.92 4.12 0.42
N SER A 187 19.72 3.09 0.19
CA SER A 187 20.21 2.16 1.21
C SER A 187 21.69 1.82 0.96
N SER A 188 22.32 1.12 1.90
CA SER A 188 23.68 0.57 1.71
C SER A 188 23.79 -0.42 0.53
N LYS A 189 22.66 -0.89 0.00
CA LYS A 189 22.59 -1.80 -1.15
C LYS A 189 22.32 -1.08 -2.48
N GLY A 190 22.24 0.24 -2.48
CA GLY A 190 21.90 1.07 -3.65
C GLY A 190 20.56 1.75 -3.52
N TYR A 191 19.97 2.15 -4.63
CA TYR A 191 18.70 2.84 -4.69
C TYR A 191 17.58 1.87 -5.04
N ASN A 192 16.48 1.93 -4.28
CA ASN A 192 15.28 1.14 -4.52
C ASN A 192 14.20 2.04 -5.10
N LEU A 193 13.77 1.78 -6.34
CA LEU A 193 12.58 2.38 -6.94
C LEU A 193 11.39 1.47 -6.66
N ASN A 194 10.50 1.92 -5.76
CA ASN A 194 9.40 1.12 -5.23
C ASN A 194 8.07 1.38 -5.92
N PHE A 195 7.85 2.59 -6.45
CA PHE A 195 6.61 3.01 -7.08
C PHE A 195 6.89 3.71 -8.41
N TYR A 196 5.98 3.59 -9.33
CA TYR A 196 6.13 4.04 -10.72
C TYR A 196 5.06 5.09 -11.03
N GLU A 197 5.41 6.33 -10.80
CA GLU A 197 4.58 7.49 -11.13
C GLU A 197 5.32 8.35 -12.16
N GLU A 198 4.59 8.91 -13.11
CA GLU A 198 5.16 9.84 -14.09
C GLU A 198 5.78 11.04 -13.37
N GLY A 199 7.02 11.37 -13.73
CA GLY A 199 7.69 12.53 -13.14
C GLY A 199 9.21 12.43 -13.10
N ARG A 200 9.80 13.27 -12.26
CA ARG A 200 11.25 13.34 -12.07
C ARG A 200 11.62 13.13 -10.61
N ILE A 201 12.66 12.36 -10.39
CA ILE A 201 13.24 12.13 -9.07
C ILE A 201 14.64 12.74 -9.05
N GLU A 202 14.91 13.53 -8.03
CA GLU A 202 16.23 14.06 -7.73
C GLU A 202 16.67 13.52 -6.36
N ALA A 203 17.87 12.97 -6.30
CA ALA A 203 18.45 12.41 -5.09
C ALA A 203 19.89 12.85 -4.93
N VAL A 204 20.34 12.91 -3.67
CA VAL A 204 21.73 13.13 -3.32
C VAL A 204 22.19 11.94 -2.47
N SER A 205 23.29 11.34 -2.88
CA SER A 205 23.90 10.21 -2.15
C SER A 205 24.54 10.67 -0.84
N GLN A 206 24.96 9.74 -0.01
CA GLN A 206 25.69 10.05 1.22
C GLN A 206 27.05 10.72 0.95
N SER A 207 27.65 10.46 -0.22
CA SER A 207 28.88 11.13 -0.67
C SER A 207 28.63 12.56 -1.20
N GLY A 208 27.38 12.98 -1.33
CA GLY A 208 26.99 14.26 -1.92
C GLY A 208 26.81 14.23 -3.44
N SER A 209 26.99 13.07 -4.08
CA SER A 209 26.81 12.89 -5.51
C SER A 209 25.35 12.99 -5.91
N LYS A 210 25.10 13.61 -7.06
CA LYS A 210 23.73 13.80 -7.58
C LYS A 210 23.30 12.65 -8.46
N LEU A 211 22.04 12.26 -8.32
CA LEU A 211 21.33 11.35 -9.20
C LEU A 211 20.00 11.97 -9.57
N SER A 212 19.72 12.04 -10.86
CA SER A 212 18.42 12.46 -11.35
C SER A 212 17.92 11.47 -12.39
N LEU A 213 16.65 11.10 -12.27
CA LEU A 213 15.98 10.23 -13.23
C LEU A 213 14.60 10.76 -13.57
N SER A 214 14.14 10.48 -14.78
CA SER A 214 12.77 10.70 -15.23
C SER A 214 12.05 9.36 -15.39
N ILE A 215 10.75 9.37 -15.11
CA ILE A 215 9.86 8.22 -15.31
C ILE A 215 8.75 8.67 -16.27
N GLU A 216 8.60 7.94 -17.37
CA GLU A 216 7.52 8.09 -18.34
C GLU A 216 6.65 6.84 -18.24
N THR A 217 5.37 7.01 -17.93
CA THR A 217 4.44 5.88 -17.76
C THR A 217 2.99 6.33 -17.71
N ALA A 218 2.08 5.46 -18.12
CA ALA A 218 0.64 5.58 -17.84
C ALA A 218 0.20 4.59 -16.73
N TYR A 219 1.15 4.09 -15.93
CA TYR A 219 0.88 3.19 -14.81
C TYR A 219 -0.05 3.87 -13.77
N PRO A 220 -1.05 3.19 -13.21
CA PRO A 220 -1.33 1.76 -13.31
C PRO A 220 -2.32 1.36 -14.44
N VAL A 221 -2.59 2.24 -15.38
CA VAL A 221 -3.50 1.94 -16.51
C VAL A 221 -2.81 1.05 -17.56
N GLU A 222 -1.54 1.31 -17.80
CA GLU A 222 -0.68 0.54 -18.70
C GLU A 222 0.51 -0.03 -17.92
N GLY A 223 1.10 -1.10 -18.44
CA GLY A 223 2.18 -1.82 -17.76
C GLY A 223 3.59 -1.33 -18.12
N ASP A 224 3.73 -0.44 -19.09
CA ASP A 224 5.05 0.03 -19.52
C ASP A 224 5.54 1.19 -18.64
N VAL A 225 6.76 1.05 -18.15
CA VAL A 225 7.45 2.05 -17.34
C VAL A 225 8.84 2.27 -17.90
N LYS A 226 9.08 3.47 -18.39
CA LYS A 226 10.38 3.87 -18.89
C LYS A 226 11.08 4.77 -17.89
N ILE A 227 12.24 4.36 -17.43
CA ILE A 227 13.08 5.08 -16.48
C ILE A 227 14.35 5.52 -17.21
N ARG A 228 14.65 6.81 -17.20
CA ARG A 228 15.83 7.37 -17.85
C ARG A 228 16.71 8.09 -16.84
N ILE A 229 18.02 7.85 -16.90
CA ILE A 229 19.00 8.58 -16.12
C ILE A 229 19.26 9.94 -16.76
N GLU A 230 18.92 11.01 -16.07
CA GLU A 230 19.12 12.38 -16.51
C GLU A 230 20.47 12.95 -16.04
N GLU A 231 20.93 12.53 -14.87
CA GLU A 231 22.20 12.93 -14.28
C GLU A 231 22.68 11.83 -13.34
N SER A 232 23.97 11.52 -13.37
CA SER A 232 24.61 10.60 -12.43
C SER A 232 26.05 11.01 -12.23
N GLU A 233 26.44 11.23 -10.98
CA GLU A 233 27.80 11.62 -10.58
C GLU A 233 28.54 10.49 -9.86
N ASP A 234 27.85 9.42 -9.47
CA ASP A 234 28.45 8.27 -8.78
C ASP A 234 29.20 7.36 -9.75
N ASP A 235 30.19 6.62 -9.26
CA ASP A 235 30.99 5.69 -10.08
C ASP A 235 30.18 4.45 -10.46
N GLU A 236 29.93 3.57 -9.51
CA GLU A 236 29.16 2.34 -9.71
C GLU A 236 28.21 2.13 -8.53
N PHE A 237 26.93 1.98 -8.83
CA PHE A 237 25.92 1.67 -7.82
C PHE A 237 24.82 0.76 -8.37
N ALA A 238 24.07 0.15 -7.46
CA ALA A 238 22.92 -0.65 -7.82
C ALA A 238 21.64 0.18 -7.82
N MET A 239 20.85 0.05 -8.88
CA MET A 239 19.42 0.37 -8.87
C MET A 239 18.62 -0.92 -8.76
N ASN A 240 17.65 -0.91 -7.88
CA ASN A 240 16.76 -2.03 -7.61
C ASN A 240 15.35 -1.59 -8.00
N PHE A 241 14.80 -2.20 -9.03
CA PHE A 241 13.48 -1.91 -9.57
C PHE A 241 12.49 -2.93 -9.00
N ARG A 242 11.48 -2.48 -8.26
CA ARG A 242 10.49 -3.40 -7.71
C ARG A 242 9.70 -4.07 -8.84
N ILE A 243 9.58 -5.39 -8.76
CA ILE A 243 8.69 -6.15 -9.61
C ILE A 243 7.41 -6.42 -8.81
N PRO A 244 6.25 -5.89 -9.22
CA PRO A 244 4.99 -6.10 -8.49
C PRO A 244 4.63 -7.57 -8.37
N ALA A 245 4.12 -7.99 -7.21
CA ALA A 245 3.74 -9.38 -6.99
C ALA A 245 2.59 -9.84 -7.91
N TRP A 246 1.74 -8.94 -8.33
CA TRP A 246 0.62 -9.21 -9.23
C TRP A 246 1.05 -9.37 -10.71
N SER A 247 2.21 -8.85 -11.12
CA SER A 247 2.72 -9.06 -12.47
C SER A 247 3.26 -10.48 -12.60
N ARG A 248 2.55 -11.32 -13.35
CA ARG A 248 2.91 -12.73 -13.53
C ARG A 248 4.09 -12.92 -14.47
N VAL A 249 4.15 -12.10 -15.50
CA VAL A 249 5.24 -12.06 -16.47
C VAL A 249 5.70 -10.61 -16.58
N THR A 250 6.97 -10.38 -16.34
CA THR A 250 7.58 -9.05 -16.50
C THR A 250 8.70 -9.16 -17.51
N THR A 251 8.84 -8.20 -18.39
CA THR A 251 10.04 -8.06 -19.21
C THR A 251 10.79 -6.80 -18.83
N ALA A 252 12.10 -6.82 -19.00
CA ALA A 252 12.94 -5.65 -18.75
C ALA A 252 13.98 -5.51 -19.86
N ARG A 253 14.27 -4.26 -20.24
CA ARG A 253 15.34 -3.92 -21.16
C ARG A 253 16.21 -2.82 -20.60
N LEU A 254 17.51 -2.91 -20.84
CA LEU A 254 18.47 -1.85 -20.55
C LEU A 254 19.07 -1.38 -21.87
N ASN A 255 18.88 -0.12 -22.20
CA ASN A 255 19.36 0.49 -23.46
C ASN A 255 18.92 -0.32 -24.70
N GLY A 256 17.70 -0.88 -24.66
CA GLY A 256 17.12 -1.69 -25.72
C GLY A 256 17.45 -3.18 -25.68
N GLU A 257 18.45 -3.60 -24.91
CA GLU A 257 18.82 -5.01 -24.74
C GLU A 257 18.00 -5.68 -23.63
N GLU A 258 17.50 -6.88 -23.90
CA GLU A 258 16.67 -7.62 -22.94
C GLU A 258 17.50 -8.14 -21.76
N ILE A 259 16.94 -8.01 -20.55
CA ILE A 259 17.54 -8.50 -19.32
C ILE A 259 16.86 -9.82 -18.93
N HIS A 260 17.67 -10.85 -18.69
CA HIS A 260 17.22 -12.14 -18.19
C HIS A 260 17.57 -12.27 -16.70
N ASP A 261 16.57 -12.21 -15.83
CA ASP A 261 16.72 -12.31 -14.37
C ASP A 261 15.56 -13.12 -13.78
N LYS A 262 15.85 -13.87 -12.71
CA LYS A 262 14.84 -14.69 -12.02
C LYS A 262 13.67 -13.87 -11.44
N ALA A 263 13.87 -12.60 -11.16
CA ALA A 263 12.80 -11.72 -10.71
C ALA A 263 11.73 -11.48 -11.79
N LEU A 264 12.06 -11.77 -13.05
CA LEU A 264 11.18 -11.59 -14.21
C LEU A 264 10.46 -12.88 -14.62
N ASP A 265 10.82 -14.02 -14.04
CA ASP A 265 10.22 -15.32 -14.36
C ASP A 265 8.71 -15.34 -14.09
N GLU A 266 7.98 -16.14 -14.87
CA GLU A 266 6.54 -16.29 -14.70
C GLU A 266 6.17 -16.77 -13.29
N LYS A 267 5.22 -16.08 -12.67
CA LYS A 267 4.75 -16.38 -11.31
C LYS A 267 3.33 -16.93 -11.35
N PRO A 268 3.11 -18.12 -10.82
CA PRO A 268 1.78 -18.70 -10.73
C PRO A 268 0.99 -18.06 -9.56
N VAL A 269 0.57 -16.81 -9.72
CA VAL A 269 -0.32 -16.17 -8.73
C VAL A 269 -1.69 -16.81 -8.84
N ILE A 270 -2.09 -17.53 -7.82
CA ILE A 270 -3.34 -18.29 -7.79
C ILE A 270 -4.26 -17.92 -6.62
N SER A 271 -3.75 -17.21 -5.61
CA SER A 271 -4.54 -16.81 -4.45
C SER A 271 -4.16 -15.41 -3.95
N ALA A 272 -5.05 -14.83 -3.14
CA ALA A 272 -4.79 -13.54 -2.50
C ALA A 272 -3.55 -13.58 -1.58
N SER A 273 -3.24 -14.74 -0.98
CA SER A 273 -2.04 -14.91 -0.15
C SER A 273 -0.73 -14.83 -0.95
N ASP A 274 -0.75 -15.16 -2.23
CA ASP A 274 0.46 -15.07 -3.06
C ASP A 274 0.88 -13.62 -3.29
N LEU A 275 -0.08 -12.70 -3.32
CA LEU A 275 0.18 -11.26 -3.39
C LEU A 275 0.90 -10.69 -2.16
N THR A 276 0.89 -11.40 -1.04
CA THR A 276 1.60 -10.97 0.18
C THR A 276 3.03 -11.51 0.28
N LYS A 277 3.42 -12.41 -0.62
CA LYS A 277 4.78 -12.99 -0.63
C LYS A 277 5.81 -12.06 -1.26
N GLY A 278 5.35 -11.09 -2.06
CA GLY A 278 6.21 -10.20 -2.83
C GLY A 278 6.92 -10.92 -3.98
N SER A 279 7.47 -10.17 -4.90
CA SER A 279 8.25 -10.73 -6.00
C SER A 279 9.70 -10.29 -6.00
N GLY A 280 10.04 -9.26 -5.26
CA GLY A 280 11.41 -8.81 -5.12
C GLY A 280 11.75 -7.62 -6.02
N TYR A 281 13.03 -7.52 -6.32
CA TYR A 281 13.58 -6.44 -7.14
C TYR A 281 14.45 -7.00 -8.25
N LEU A 282 14.31 -6.45 -9.44
CA LEU A 282 15.33 -6.54 -10.47
C LEU A 282 16.50 -5.64 -10.05
N ARG A 283 17.67 -6.22 -9.84
CA ARG A 283 18.87 -5.49 -9.42
C ARG A 283 19.83 -5.33 -10.58
N ILE A 284 20.12 -4.08 -10.94
CA ILE A 284 21.12 -3.73 -11.95
C ILE A 284 22.22 -2.94 -11.28
N LYS A 285 23.44 -3.47 -11.26
CA LYS A 285 24.64 -2.81 -10.72
C LYS A 285 25.58 -2.44 -11.84
N ARG A 286 25.82 -1.16 -12.01
CA ARG A 286 26.72 -0.63 -13.06
C ARG A 286 27.11 0.81 -12.76
N LYS A 287 28.05 1.34 -13.54
CA LYS A 287 28.20 2.78 -13.69
C LYS A 287 27.07 3.27 -14.57
N TRP A 288 26.20 4.08 -13.99
CA TRP A 288 25.07 4.67 -14.70
C TRP A 288 25.49 5.97 -15.36
N GLU A 289 25.12 6.15 -16.61
CA GLU A 289 25.46 7.32 -17.41
C GLU A 289 24.18 8.06 -17.83
N LYS A 290 24.32 9.36 -18.07
CA LYS A 290 23.22 10.17 -18.62
C LYS A 290 22.74 9.57 -19.94
N GLY A 291 21.44 9.32 -20.03
CA GLY A 291 20.79 8.73 -21.20
C GLY A 291 20.59 7.22 -21.08
N ASP A 292 21.15 6.55 -20.08
CA ASP A 292 20.79 5.15 -19.81
C ASP A 292 19.29 5.03 -19.57
N GLU A 293 18.68 3.99 -20.14
CA GLU A 293 17.24 3.77 -20.12
C GLU A 293 16.92 2.35 -19.67
N VAL A 294 16.04 2.22 -18.69
CA VAL A 294 15.42 0.95 -18.30
C VAL A 294 13.96 0.98 -18.70
N LEU A 295 13.52 0.00 -19.46
CA LEU A 295 12.12 -0.24 -19.78
C LEU A 295 11.65 -1.50 -19.04
N LEU A 296 10.63 -1.34 -18.22
CA LEU A 296 9.91 -2.44 -17.59
C LEU A 296 8.54 -2.58 -18.24
N SER A 297 8.10 -3.80 -18.50
CA SER A 297 6.75 -4.07 -18.98
C SER A 297 6.08 -5.11 -18.10
N PHE A 298 5.05 -4.69 -17.37
CA PHE A 298 4.29 -5.51 -16.44
C PHE A 298 3.09 -6.18 -17.11
N ASP A 299 2.74 -7.37 -16.62
CA ASP A 299 1.59 -8.14 -17.11
C ASP A 299 0.28 -7.57 -16.55
N MET A 300 -0.43 -6.80 -17.38
CA MET A 300 -1.70 -6.15 -17.03
C MET A 300 -2.94 -7.02 -17.28
N ARG A 301 -2.78 -8.31 -17.61
CA ARG A 301 -3.91 -9.21 -17.86
C ARG A 301 -4.73 -9.41 -16.57
N THR A 302 -6.05 -9.37 -16.71
CA THR A 302 -6.98 -9.69 -15.61
C THR A 302 -6.93 -11.20 -15.30
N PHE A 303 -6.92 -11.54 -14.02
CA PHE A 303 -7.02 -12.92 -13.55
C PHE A 303 -7.87 -12.99 -12.27
N VAL A 304 -8.38 -14.18 -11.98
CA VAL A 304 -9.21 -14.44 -10.82
C VAL A 304 -8.33 -14.81 -9.64
N LEU A 305 -8.50 -14.13 -8.51
CA LEU A 305 -7.88 -14.50 -7.24
C LEU A 305 -8.79 -15.44 -6.46
N HIS A 306 -8.24 -16.53 -5.98
CA HIS A 306 -8.91 -17.38 -5.01
C HIS A 306 -8.77 -16.77 -3.61
N PRO A 307 -9.83 -16.83 -2.79
CA PRO A 307 -9.75 -16.38 -1.40
C PRO A 307 -8.75 -17.23 -0.62
N VAL A 308 -8.24 -16.68 0.47
CA VAL A 308 -7.40 -17.43 1.41
C VAL A 308 -8.25 -18.58 1.99
N PRO A 309 -7.76 -19.84 1.97
CA PRO A 309 -8.52 -20.97 2.52
C PRO A 309 -8.80 -20.76 4.01
N TYR A 310 -10.03 -21.09 4.43
CA TYR A 310 -10.36 -21.15 5.85
C TYR A 310 -9.57 -22.28 6.52
N GLY A 311 -8.87 -21.97 7.62
CA GLY A 311 -8.41 -23.00 8.54
C GLY A 311 -9.62 -23.67 9.21
N LYS A 312 -9.50 -24.96 9.51
CA LYS A 312 -10.61 -25.72 10.16
C LYS A 312 -11.11 -25.05 11.44
N ASP A 313 -10.22 -24.39 12.18
CA ASP A 313 -10.55 -23.71 13.44
C ASP A 313 -11.36 -22.41 13.26
N LEU A 314 -11.34 -21.81 12.07
CA LEU A 314 -12.13 -20.63 11.77
C LEU A 314 -13.58 -20.95 11.34
N LEU A 315 -13.80 -22.16 10.84
CA LEU A 315 -15.16 -22.62 10.50
C LEU A 315 -16.02 -22.89 11.73
N VAL A 316 -15.41 -23.26 12.85
CA VAL A 316 -16.12 -23.62 14.09
C VAL A 316 -16.61 -22.38 14.84
N ASN A 317 -15.96 -21.23 14.67
CA ASN A 317 -16.32 -20.00 15.41
C ASN A 317 -17.28 -19.07 14.65
N ASN A 318 -17.77 -19.46 13.49
CA ASN A 318 -18.62 -18.64 12.62
C ASN A 318 -19.99 -19.30 12.31
N MET A 319 -20.37 -20.32 13.06
CA MET A 319 -21.74 -20.88 13.03
C MET A 319 -22.56 -20.41 14.21
#